data_08300abc81e43e680853bc99ee4767c0
#
_entry.id   08300abc81e43e680853bc99ee4767c0
#
_cell.length_a   1.000
_cell.length_b   1.000
_cell.length_c   1.000
_cell.angle_alpha   90.00
_cell.angle_beta   90.00
_cell.angle_gamma   90.00
#
_symmetry.space_group_name_H-M   'P 1'
#
loop_
_entity.id
_entity.type
_entity.pdbx_description
1 polymer ?
#
loop_
_entity_poly.entity_id
_entity_poly.type
_entity_poly.pdbx_seq_one_letter_code
_entity_poly.pdbx_strand_id
1 'polypeptide(L)'
;MSLRTEMIERLEQLVQLERPWRDLAHTCSCPAALPGWQLAWWRHVAPEGSLLRAVAVFENKDLVGLAPFFVNPGRRVDYRLLGAGTTHRISPLAVPGREREIAALVARTLAGSSPRPDLVAFEGIDIASPWPQIFVESWPGRFRPWRYVASIHAAPVLGLAGGFAEWLAARSGNFRRKMAQARRRLEVEGGSIGLALEPATVEQATQAFADLHFRRWQGRGGSSLAQSVHALLDDAAADLVERGEMRLWVVELGGRPLCVSVFLAAGGETLSFNSGFDESRGDLKPGLLAMFAAIEDAFARGERRFDFGGGATSYKLRFTSEDAPICWTGIVPHTGRYQLTRLRLAPDQARWLITRIGRRMPSAWRRQIKRIARRR
;
A
#
# COMPACT_ATOMS: atom_id res chain seq x y z
N MET A 1 -19.43 11.72 25.81
CA MET A 1 -19.17 10.27 25.71
C MET A 1 -17.68 10.03 25.92
N SER A 2 -17.31 8.99 26.69
CA SER A 2 -15.89 8.78 27.07
C SER A 2 -15.24 7.82 26.06
N LEU A 3 -14.12 8.26 25.44
CA LEU A 3 -13.28 7.39 24.63
C LEU A 3 -12.36 6.56 25.51
N ARG A 4 -12.21 5.28 25.19
CA ARG A 4 -11.31 4.34 25.85
C ARG A 4 -10.28 3.84 24.84
N THR A 5 -9.02 3.75 25.26
CA THR A 5 -7.95 3.11 24.47
C THR A 5 -7.59 1.77 25.06
N GLU A 6 -7.21 0.85 24.18
CA GLU A 6 -6.70 -0.47 24.53
C GLU A 6 -5.46 -0.78 23.71
N MET A 7 -4.39 -1.21 24.38
CA MET A 7 -3.21 -1.77 23.72
C MET A 7 -3.43 -3.27 23.53
N ILE A 8 -3.42 -3.71 22.29
CA ILE A 8 -3.57 -5.10 21.90
C ILE A 8 -2.19 -5.67 21.60
N GLU A 9 -1.82 -6.70 22.36
CA GLU A 9 -0.49 -7.31 22.27
C GLU A 9 -0.53 -8.76 21.78
N ARG A 10 -1.71 -9.36 21.69
CA ARG A 10 -1.91 -10.74 21.25
C ARG A 10 -2.78 -10.80 20.00
N LEU A 11 -2.40 -11.67 19.06
CA LEU A 11 -3.08 -11.84 17.79
C LEU A 11 -4.56 -12.20 17.96
N GLU A 12 -4.88 -13.07 18.93
CA GLU A 12 -6.23 -13.54 19.19
C GLU A 12 -7.18 -12.38 19.56
N GLN A 13 -6.66 -11.39 20.30
CA GLN A 13 -7.44 -10.20 20.66
C GLN A 13 -7.69 -9.30 19.44
N LEU A 14 -6.72 -9.22 18.52
CA LEU A 14 -6.87 -8.44 17.30
C LEU A 14 -7.85 -9.12 16.33
N VAL A 15 -7.82 -10.45 16.24
CA VAL A 15 -8.76 -11.26 15.45
C VAL A 15 -10.21 -11.06 15.94
N GLN A 16 -10.45 -10.92 17.24
CA GLN A 16 -11.79 -10.63 17.76
C GLN A 16 -12.38 -9.29 17.26
N LEU A 17 -11.53 -8.39 16.76
CA LEU A 17 -11.94 -7.11 16.18
C LEU A 17 -12.15 -7.17 14.66
N GLU A 18 -11.97 -8.30 13.99
CA GLU A 18 -12.03 -8.39 12.52
C GLU A 18 -13.25 -7.71 11.92
N ARG A 19 -14.45 -7.97 12.45
CA ARG A 19 -15.68 -7.40 11.91
C ARG A 19 -15.72 -5.87 12.05
N PRO A 20 -15.64 -5.27 13.26
CA PRO A 20 -15.63 -3.81 13.39
C PRO A 20 -14.41 -3.15 12.74
N TRP A 21 -13.29 -3.84 12.65
CA TRP A 21 -12.11 -3.37 11.92
C TRP A 21 -12.38 -3.28 10.41
N ARG A 22 -13.00 -4.30 9.82
CA ARG A 22 -13.42 -4.31 8.41
C ARG A 22 -14.37 -3.14 8.11
N ASP A 23 -15.38 -2.98 8.94
CA ASP A 23 -16.35 -1.89 8.80
C ASP A 23 -15.65 -0.52 8.84
N LEU A 24 -14.67 -0.36 9.73
CA LEU A 24 -13.88 0.86 9.84
C LEU A 24 -12.95 1.05 8.61
N ALA A 25 -12.35 -0.02 8.07
CA ALA A 25 -11.52 0.04 6.86
C ALA A 25 -12.33 0.47 5.64
N HIS A 26 -13.58 -0.03 5.51
CA HIS A 26 -14.52 0.42 4.47
C HIS A 26 -14.93 1.87 4.66
N THR A 27 -15.27 2.27 5.87
CA THR A 27 -15.65 3.65 6.21
C THR A 27 -14.52 4.64 5.87
N CYS A 28 -13.26 4.23 6.11
CA CYS A 28 -12.07 5.03 5.81
C CYS A 28 -11.59 4.89 4.35
N SER A 29 -12.25 4.09 3.51
CA SER A 29 -11.80 3.79 2.14
C SER A 29 -10.32 3.39 2.08
N CYS A 30 -9.91 2.45 2.95
CA CYS A 30 -8.51 2.04 3.10
C CYS A 30 -8.33 0.53 2.83
N PRO A 31 -8.23 0.10 1.55
CA PRO A 31 -8.09 -1.33 1.20
C PRO A 31 -6.87 -2.00 1.83
N ALA A 32 -5.75 -1.28 1.97
CA ALA A 32 -4.53 -1.79 2.59
C ALA A 32 -4.68 -2.07 4.11
N ALA A 33 -5.74 -1.57 4.74
CA ALA A 33 -6.03 -1.76 6.16
C ALA A 33 -7.08 -2.85 6.42
N LEU A 34 -7.50 -3.62 5.42
CA LEU A 34 -8.41 -4.75 5.60
C LEU A 34 -7.82 -5.78 6.57
N PRO A 35 -8.61 -6.30 7.53
CA PRO A 35 -8.12 -7.24 8.53
C PRO A 35 -7.54 -8.51 7.91
N GLY A 36 -8.23 -9.15 6.96
CA GLY A 36 -7.73 -10.36 6.30
C GLY A 36 -6.36 -10.17 5.64
N TRP A 37 -6.11 -8.98 5.05
CA TRP A 37 -4.81 -8.64 4.49
C TRP A 37 -3.72 -8.44 5.56
N GLN A 38 -4.00 -7.65 6.60
CA GLN A 38 -3.01 -7.32 7.60
C GLN A 38 -2.71 -8.48 8.57
N LEU A 39 -3.70 -9.31 8.87
CA LEU A 39 -3.53 -10.52 9.68
C LEU A 39 -2.73 -11.59 8.93
N ALA A 40 -3.01 -11.79 7.63
CA ALA A 40 -2.21 -12.67 6.78
C ALA A 40 -0.75 -12.15 6.68
N TRP A 41 -0.57 -10.84 6.52
CA TRP A 41 0.77 -10.25 6.54
C TRP A 41 1.51 -10.52 7.87
N TRP A 42 0.81 -10.39 8.98
CA TRP A 42 1.39 -10.67 10.30
C TRP A 42 1.84 -12.12 10.45
N ARG A 43 1.03 -13.07 9.97
CA ARG A 43 1.35 -14.51 10.06
C ARG A 43 2.51 -14.94 9.17
N HIS A 44 2.65 -14.36 7.99
CA HIS A 44 3.53 -14.88 6.95
C HIS A 44 4.71 -13.98 6.58
N VAL A 45 4.66 -12.68 6.88
CA VAL A 45 5.66 -11.70 6.41
C VAL A 45 6.31 -10.92 7.55
N ALA A 46 5.63 -10.77 8.69
CA ALA A 46 6.18 -10.05 9.83
C ALA A 46 7.55 -10.64 10.23
N PRO A 47 8.58 -9.79 10.47
CA PRO A 47 9.88 -10.27 10.90
C PRO A 47 9.77 -11.10 12.17
N GLU A 48 10.52 -12.19 12.24
CA GLU A 48 10.60 -13.04 13.44
C GLU A 48 10.98 -12.19 14.67
N GLY A 49 10.35 -12.47 15.81
CA GLY A 49 10.55 -11.70 17.04
C GLY A 49 9.84 -10.35 17.08
N SER A 50 9.01 -10.01 16.09
CA SER A 50 8.17 -8.81 16.13
C SER A 50 7.16 -8.88 17.28
N LEU A 51 6.88 -7.74 17.90
CA LEU A 51 5.89 -7.60 18.98
C LEU A 51 4.67 -6.85 18.46
N LEU A 52 3.48 -7.43 18.57
CA LEU A 52 2.24 -6.75 18.26
C LEU A 52 1.98 -5.62 19.29
N ARG A 53 1.61 -4.43 18.81
CA ARG A 53 1.33 -3.24 19.61
C ARG A 53 0.22 -2.42 18.96
N ALA A 54 -0.90 -3.07 18.66
CA ALA A 54 -2.03 -2.38 18.05
C ALA A 54 -2.78 -1.55 19.12
N VAL A 55 -3.16 -0.33 18.75
CA VAL A 55 -3.96 0.55 19.63
C VAL A 55 -5.35 0.66 19.06
N ALA A 56 -6.33 0.12 19.79
CA ALA A 56 -7.74 0.26 19.51
C ALA A 56 -8.35 1.41 20.32
N VAL A 57 -9.24 2.18 19.70
CA VAL A 57 -9.98 3.28 20.36
C VAL A 57 -11.46 2.97 20.25
N PHE A 58 -12.12 2.94 21.39
CA PHE A 58 -13.54 2.62 21.50
C PHE A 58 -14.35 3.82 22.02
N GLU A 59 -15.52 4.00 21.47
CA GLU A 59 -16.58 4.80 22.04
C GLU A 59 -17.66 3.86 22.54
N ASN A 60 -17.84 3.76 23.85
CA ASN A 60 -18.63 2.70 24.49
C ASN A 60 -18.10 1.29 24.10
N LYS A 61 -18.80 0.59 23.19
CA LYS A 61 -18.41 -0.73 22.65
C LYS A 61 -17.98 -0.68 21.20
N ASP A 62 -18.16 0.47 20.53
CA ASP A 62 -17.90 0.63 19.10
C ASP A 62 -16.44 0.97 18.84
N LEU A 63 -15.81 0.28 17.92
CA LEU A 63 -14.45 0.58 17.47
C LEU A 63 -14.49 1.82 16.57
N VAL A 64 -13.95 2.93 17.05
CA VAL A 64 -13.92 4.21 16.32
C VAL A 64 -12.54 4.59 15.79
N GLY A 65 -11.51 3.84 16.20
CA GLY A 65 -10.16 4.00 15.67
C GLY A 65 -9.30 2.77 15.91
N LEU A 66 -8.38 2.50 14.98
CA LEU A 66 -7.43 1.40 15.08
C LEU A 66 -6.09 1.79 14.45
N ALA A 67 -5.03 1.65 15.21
CA ALA A 67 -3.66 1.81 14.73
C ALA A 67 -2.90 0.49 14.97
N PRO A 68 -2.89 -0.42 14.00
CA PRO A 68 -2.32 -1.75 14.14
C PRO A 68 -0.80 -1.70 13.96
N PHE A 69 -0.11 -1.22 14.98
CA PHE A 69 1.35 -1.19 15.02
C PHE A 69 1.95 -2.52 15.46
N PHE A 70 3.17 -2.73 15.05
CA PHE A 70 4.09 -3.73 15.60
C PHE A 70 5.45 -3.10 15.87
N VAL A 71 6.22 -3.72 16.75
CA VAL A 71 7.61 -3.35 17.00
C VAL A 71 8.51 -4.29 16.24
N ASN A 72 9.34 -3.72 15.37
CA ASN A 72 10.33 -4.48 14.62
C ASN A 72 11.50 -4.87 15.54
N PRO A 73 11.96 -6.15 15.54
CA PRO A 73 13.10 -6.54 16.33
C PRO A 73 14.37 -5.81 15.90
N GLY A 74 15.18 -5.38 16.86
CA GLY A 74 16.43 -4.69 16.57
C GLY A 74 16.96 -3.82 17.69
N ARG A 75 18.06 -3.11 17.40
CA ARG A 75 18.69 -2.20 18.37
C ARG A 75 17.92 -0.91 18.61
N ARG A 76 17.01 -0.54 17.67
CA ARG A 76 16.13 0.62 17.74
C ARG A 76 14.69 0.12 17.82
N VAL A 77 13.91 0.74 18.68
CA VAL A 77 12.49 0.40 18.85
C VAL A 77 11.67 1.15 17.79
N ASP A 78 11.41 0.48 16.68
CA ASP A 78 10.66 1.03 15.56
C ASP A 78 9.22 0.50 15.59
N TYR A 79 8.27 1.39 15.79
CA TYR A 79 6.86 1.12 15.62
C TYR A 79 6.48 1.31 14.15
N ARG A 80 5.96 0.26 13.53
CA ARG A 80 5.54 0.24 12.11
C ARG A 80 4.14 -0.32 12.02
N LEU A 81 3.36 0.10 11.03
CA LEU A 81 2.03 -0.45 10.79
C LEU A 81 2.11 -1.84 10.16
N LEU A 82 1.17 -2.73 10.47
CA LEU A 82 1.03 -4.03 9.80
C LEU A 82 0.94 -3.80 8.28
N GLY A 83 1.61 -4.64 7.50
CA GLY A 83 1.71 -4.48 6.05
C GLY A 83 2.85 -3.58 5.57
N ALA A 84 3.57 -2.90 6.48
CA ALA A 84 4.69 -2.02 6.14
C ALA A 84 5.77 -2.74 5.32
N GLY A 85 6.28 -2.06 4.29
CA GLY A 85 7.27 -2.62 3.37
C GLY A 85 6.71 -3.54 2.28
N THR A 86 5.46 -4.01 2.41
CA THR A 86 4.79 -4.88 1.44
C THR A 86 3.72 -4.15 0.65
N THR A 87 2.92 -3.35 1.34
CA THR A 87 1.79 -2.62 0.74
C THR A 87 1.95 -1.11 0.95
N HIS A 88 1.43 -0.33 0.01
CA HIS A 88 1.36 1.13 0.13
C HIS A 88 -0.03 1.58 0.60
N ARG A 89 -0.17 2.87 0.94
CA ARG A 89 -1.41 3.48 1.44
C ARG A 89 -1.90 2.92 2.77
N ILE A 90 -0.98 2.34 3.55
CA ILE A 90 -1.31 1.92 4.90
C ILE A 90 -1.39 3.14 5.80
N SER A 91 -2.48 3.25 6.54
CA SER A 91 -2.73 4.33 7.49
C SER A 91 -3.41 3.77 8.74
N PRO A 92 -3.21 4.35 9.91
CA PRO A 92 -4.14 4.11 11.01
C PRO A 92 -5.55 4.52 10.59
N LEU A 93 -6.55 3.90 11.17
CA LEU A 93 -7.95 4.13 10.89
C LEU A 93 -8.60 4.98 11.98
N ALA A 94 -9.46 5.90 11.57
CA ALA A 94 -10.33 6.65 12.46
C ALA A 94 -11.64 6.97 11.76
N VAL A 95 -12.74 6.95 12.48
CA VAL A 95 -14.02 7.44 11.94
C VAL A 95 -13.82 8.84 11.37
N PRO A 96 -14.28 9.13 10.13
CA PRO A 96 -14.09 10.40 9.45
C PRO A 96 -14.49 11.60 10.31
N GLY A 97 -13.62 12.62 10.33
CA GLY A 97 -13.79 13.82 11.14
C GLY A 97 -13.28 13.72 12.58
N ARG A 98 -12.87 12.54 13.04
CA ARG A 98 -12.34 12.33 14.39
C ARG A 98 -10.84 11.96 14.42
N GLU A 99 -10.15 12.09 13.29
CA GLU A 99 -8.75 11.68 13.15
C GLU A 99 -7.84 12.35 14.18
N ARG A 100 -8.07 13.65 14.44
CA ARG A 100 -7.25 14.40 15.40
C ARG A 100 -7.42 13.88 16.83
N GLU A 101 -8.65 13.61 17.26
CA GLU A 101 -8.95 13.10 18.59
C GLU A 101 -8.38 11.70 18.78
N ILE A 102 -8.63 10.81 17.82
CA ILE A 102 -8.19 9.42 17.86
C ILE A 102 -6.66 9.34 17.78
N ALA A 103 -6.03 10.10 16.89
CA ALA A 103 -4.58 10.12 16.78
C ALA A 103 -3.89 10.64 18.04
N ALA A 104 -4.52 11.61 18.74
CA ALA A 104 -4.00 12.10 20.03
C ALA A 104 -4.06 11.03 21.12
N LEU A 105 -5.11 10.21 21.13
CA LEU A 105 -5.23 9.07 22.05
C LEU A 105 -4.19 8.00 21.73
N VAL A 106 -4.06 7.62 20.45
CA VAL A 106 -3.06 6.64 19.98
C VAL A 106 -1.65 7.11 20.34
N ALA A 107 -1.31 8.38 20.06
CA ALA A 107 0.02 8.92 20.39
C ALA A 107 0.34 8.85 21.89
N ARG A 108 -0.64 9.18 22.76
CA ARG A 108 -0.47 9.06 24.23
C ARG A 108 -0.27 7.61 24.66
N THR A 109 -1.05 6.69 24.12
CA THR A 109 -0.94 5.26 24.41
C THR A 109 0.43 4.71 24.01
N LEU A 110 0.90 5.04 22.79
CA LEU A 110 2.23 4.63 22.34
C LEU A 110 3.37 5.26 23.16
N ALA A 111 3.23 6.50 23.58
CA ALA A 111 4.25 7.14 24.42
C ALA A 111 4.41 6.50 25.81
N GLY A 112 3.34 5.87 26.31
CA GLY A 112 3.33 5.11 27.57
C GLY A 112 3.64 3.62 27.39
N SER A 113 3.82 3.12 26.15
CA SER A 113 4.01 1.69 25.90
C SER A 113 5.40 1.17 26.28
N SER A 114 5.50 -0.15 26.39
CA SER A 114 6.78 -0.86 26.58
C SER A 114 6.97 -1.87 25.46
N PRO A 115 8.13 -1.83 24.74
CA PRO A 115 9.19 -0.82 24.83
C PRO A 115 8.75 0.56 24.29
N ARG A 116 9.29 1.65 24.81
CA ARG A 116 8.99 3.01 24.31
C ARG A 116 9.54 3.20 22.89
N PRO A 117 8.78 3.81 21.94
CA PRO A 117 9.24 4.01 20.59
C PRO A 117 10.42 4.97 20.49
N ASP A 118 11.49 4.56 19.80
CA ASP A 118 12.55 5.44 19.31
C ASP A 118 12.14 6.08 17.97
N LEU A 119 11.26 5.40 17.22
CA LEU A 119 10.70 5.83 15.94
C LEU A 119 9.27 5.31 15.81
N VAL A 120 8.33 6.15 15.37
CA VAL A 120 7.05 5.72 14.82
C VAL A 120 7.07 6.01 13.33
N ALA A 121 7.08 4.96 12.51
CA ALA A 121 7.24 5.06 11.07
C ALA A 121 5.90 4.93 10.34
N PHE A 122 5.71 5.78 9.33
CA PHE A 122 4.61 5.74 8.38
C PHE A 122 5.21 5.49 6.99
N GLU A 123 5.04 4.28 6.47
CA GLU A 123 5.67 3.85 5.23
C GLU A 123 4.67 3.77 4.09
N GLY A 124 4.89 4.59 3.07
CA GLY A 124 3.99 4.67 1.92
C GLY A 124 2.62 5.26 2.25
N ILE A 125 2.53 6.10 3.28
CA ILE A 125 1.29 6.81 3.62
C ILE A 125 0.99 7.91 2.59
N ASP A 126 -0.27 8.23 2.38
CA ASP A 126 -0.65 9.38 1.54
C ASP A 126 0.00 10.66 2.07
N ILE A 127 0.56 11.46 1.16
CA ILE A 127 1.22 12.72 1.56
C ILE A 127 0.24 13.71 2.20
N ALA A 128 -1.04 13.62 1.83
CA ALA A 128 -2.12 14.44 2.39
C ALA A 128 -2.63 13.91 3.73
N SER A 129 -2.18 12.72 4.17
CA SER A 129 -2.62 12.14 5.45
C SER A 129 -2.27 13.05 6.63
N PRO A 130 -3.23 13.37 7.51
CA PRO A 130 -2.99 14.21 8.66
C PRO A 130 -2.23 13.49 9.80
N TRP A 131 -2.17 12.17 9.79
CA TRP A 131 -1.67 11.35 10.88
C TRP A 131 -0.26 11.73 11.35
N PRO A 132 0.78 11.85 10.47
CA PRO A 132 2.12 12.18 10.95
C PRO A 132 2.21 13.54 11.63
N GLN A 133 1.42 14.51 11.17
CA GLN A 133 1.39 15.85 11.76
C GLN A 133 0.67 15.85 13.11
N ILE A 134 -0.47 15.18 13.20
CA ILE A 134 -1.24 15.10 14.45
C ILE A 134 -0.42 14.37 15.53
N PHE A 135 0.32 13.33 15.16
CA PHE A 135 1.22 12.64 16.11
C PHE A 135 2.28 13.57 16.69
N VAL A 136 2.91 14.43 15.85
CA VAL A 136 3.87 15.44 16.35
C VAL A 136 3.21 16.41 17.31
N GLU A 137 2.00 16.86 17.00
CA GLU A 137 1.28 17.85 17.80
C GLU A 137 0.73 17.29 19.12
N SER A 138 0.33 16.01 19.10
CA SER A 138 -0.36 15.34 20.21
C SER A 138 0.56 14.48 21.07
N TRP A 139 1.82 14.32 20.69
CA TRP A 139 2.77 13.52 21.46
C TRP A 139 2.99 14.14 22.84
N PRO A 140 2.84 13.36 23.94
CA PRO A 140 3.00 13.90 25.27
C PRO A 140 4.47 14.21 25.60
N GLY A 141 4.67 15.18 26.48
CA GLY A 141 5.97 15.58 26.96
C GLY A 141 6.32 17.04 26.67
N ARG A 142 7.44 17.53 27.24
CA ARG A 142 7.88 18.93 27.12
C ARG A 142 8.30 19.30 25.69
N PHE A 143 8.87 18.35 24.95
CA PHE A 143 9.46 18.57 23.62
C PHE A 143 8.66 17.81 22.56
N ARG A 144 8.35 18.50 21.45
CA ARG A 144 7.69 17.87 20.28
C ARG A 144 8.65 16.89 19.60
N PRO A 145 8.16 15.72 19.15
CA PRO A 145 8.96 14.80 18.35
C PRO A 145 9.52 15.48 17.09
N TRP A 146 10.68 15.04 16.66
CA TRP A 146 11.19 15.45 15.37
C TRP A 146 10.51 14.64 14.26
N ARG A 147 9.86 15.33 13.33
CA ARG A 147 9.33 14.73 12.10
C ARG A 147 10.42 14.67 11.04
N TYR A 148 10.67 13.49 10.49
CA TYR A 148 11.54 13.32 9.35
C TYR A 148 10.76 12.82 8.12
N VAL A 149 11.29 13.07 6.91
CA VAL A 149 10.80 12.54 5.65
C VAL A 149 11.96 11.84 4.96
N ALA A 150 11.81 10.56 4.71
CA ALA A 150 12.81 9.76 4.01
C ALA A 150 12.68 9.92 2.50
N SER A 151 11.45 9.79 1.97
CA SER A 151 11.21 9.89 0.53
C SER A 151 9.74 10.23 0.22
N ILE A 152 9.52 10.75 -0.99
CA ILE A 152 8.20 10.96 -1.58
C ILE A 152 8.22 10.37 -2.98
N HIS A 153 7.23 9.54 -3.29
CA HIS A 153 7.09 8.89 -4.58
C HIS A 153 5.74 9.24 -5.20
N ALA A 154 5.76 9.43 -6.51
CA ALA A 154 4.53 9.54 -7.28
C ALA A 154 3.73 8.23 -7.17
N ALA A 155 2.42 8.35 -7.07
CA ALA A 155 1.49 7.22 -7.06
C ALA A 155 0.28 7.59 -7.90
N PRO A 156 0.28 7.19 -9.19
CA PRO A 156 -0.82 7.48 -10.10
C PRO A 156 -2.14 6.94 -9.57
N VAL A 157 -3.19 7.74 -9.68
CA VAL A 157 -4.56 7.39 -9.31
C VAL A 157 -5.50 7.75 -10.45
N LEU A 158 -6.66 7.12 -10.51
CA LEU A 158 -7.71 7.42 -11.46
C LEU A 158 -9.01 7.64 -10.69
N GLY A 159 -9.58 8.85 -10.79
CA GLY A 159 -10.94 9.12 -10.39
C GLY A 159 -11.92 8.41 -11.32
N LEU A 160 -12.87 7.68 -10.74
CA LEU A 160 -13.84 6.86 -11.48
C LEU A 160 -15.19 7.59 -11.61
N ALA A 161 -15.15 8.91 -11.83
CA ALA A 161 -16.35 9.67 -12.14
C ALA A 161 -16.86 9.38 -13.55
N GLY A 162 -18.16 9.38 -13.73
CA GLY A 162 -18.80 9.01 -15.01
C GLY A 162 -18.79 7.51 -15.28
N GLY A 163 -18.82 7.13 -16.55
CA GLY A 163 -18.82 5.73 -16.96
C GLY A 163 -17.52 5.29 -17.61
N PHE A 164 -17.28 3.97 -17.62
CA PHE A 164 -16.12 3.39 -18.31
C PHE A 164 -16.03 3.79 -19.79
N ALA A 165 -17.16 3.81 -20.49
CA ALA A 165 -17.23 4.20 -21.90
C ALA A 165 -16.80 5.67 -22.12
N GLU A 166 -17.19 6.56 -21.23
CA GLU A 166 -16.83 7.99 -21.27
C GLU A 166 -15.32 8.16 -20.97
N TRP A 167 -14.84 7.51 -19.91
CA TRP A 167 -13.40 7.49 -19.61
C TRP A 167 -12.59 6.96 -20.78
N LEU A 168 -13.01 5.85 -21.40
CA LEU A 168 -12.30 5.25 -22.53
C LEU A 168 -12.34 6.17 -23.76
N ALA A 169 -13.47 6.84 -24.03
CA ALA A 169 -13.60 7.79 -25.13
C ALA A 169 -12.64 8.98 -24.98
N ALA A 170 -12.37 9.42 -23.75
CA ALA A 170 -11.42 10.48 -23.44
C ALA A 170 -9.95 10.06 -23.63
N ARG A 171 -9.64 8.76 -23.79
CA ARG A 171 -8.27 8.30 -24.09
C ARG A 171 -7.92 8.52 -25.55
N SER A 172 -6.61 8.62 -25.85
CA SER A 172 -6.15 8.80 -27.23
C SER A 172 -6.61 7.65 -28.13
N GLY A 173 -6.91 7.94 -29.40
CA GLY A 173 -7.29 6.92 -30.39
C GLY A 173 -6.24 5.79 -30.53
N ASN A 174 -4.95 6.12 -30.35
CA ASN A 174 -3.88 5.12 -30.34
C ASN A 174 -3.97 4.18 -29.12
N PHE A 175 -4.29 4.70 -27.93
CA PHE A 175 -4.49 3.87 -26.75
C PHE A 175 -5.67 2.92 -26.95
N ARG A 176 -6.84 3.43 -27.36
CA ARG A 176 -8.05 2.64 -27.60
C ARG A 176 -7.80 1.52 -28.61
N ARG A 177 -7.20 1.87 -29.75
CA ARG A 177 -6.86 0.89 -30.80
C ARG A 177 -5.91 -0.19 -30.28
N LYS A 178 -4.87 0.18 -29.53
CA LYS A 178 -3.89 -0.78 -28.97
C LYS A 178 -4.52 -1.71 -27.93
N MET A 179 -5.45 -1.24 -27.12
CA MET A 179 -6.17 -2.08 -26.14
C MET A 179 -7.10 -3.06 -26.85
N ALA A 180 -7.91 -2.58 -27.81
CA ALA A 180 -8.79 -3.43 -28.61
C ALA A 180 -8.01 -4.49 -29.39
N GLN A 181 -6.89 -4.12 -30.01
CA GLN A 181 -6.03 -5.04 -30.76
C GLN A 181 -5.41 -6.11 -29.84
N ALA A 182 -4.92 -5.72 -28.65
CA ALA A 182 -4.34 -6.68 -27.70
C ALA A 182 -5.39 -7.69 -27.22
N ARG A 183 -6.60 -7.22 -26.87
CA ARG A 183 -7.72 -8.07 -26.45
C ARG A 183 -8.12 -9.04 -27.55
N ARG A 184 -8.35 -8.54 -28.77
CA ARG A 184 -8.70 -9.37 -29.93
C ARG A 184 -7.62 -10.41 -30.25
N ARG A 185 -6.34 -10.03 -30.16
CA ARG A 185 -5.24 -10.96 -30.41
C ARG A 185 -5.22 -12.10 -29.40
N LEU A 186 -5.40 -11.78 -28.11
CA LEU A 186 -5.51 -12.80 -27.06
C LEU A 186 -6.67 -13.76 -27.34
N GLU A 187 -7.85 -13.23 -27.70
CA GLU A 187 -9.05 -14.01 -28.03
C GLU A 187 -8.85 -14.92 -29.24
N VAL A 188 -8.22 -14.42 -30.32
CA VAL A 188 -7.91 -15.20 -31.53
C VAL A 188 -6.92 -16.34 -31.25
N GLU A 189 -6.00 -16.14 -30.33
CA GLU A 189 -5.07 -17.19 -29.88
C GLU A 189 -5.71 -18.18 -28.87
N GLY A 190 -7.01 -18.00 -28.51
CA GLY A 190 -7.74 -18.87 -27.58
C GLY A 190 -7.47 -18.53 -26.11
N GLY A 191 -7.02 -17.30 -25.82
CA GLY A 191 -6.83 -16.84 -24.44
C GLY A 191 -8.06 -16.13 -23.87
N SER A 192 -8.07 -15.99 -22.55
CA SER A 192 -9.16 -15.35 -21.80
C SER A 192 -8.65 -14.39 -20.74
N ILE A 193 -9.58 -13.56 -20.21
CA ILE A 193 -9.35 -12.65 -19.10
C ILE A 193 -10.53 -12.84 -18.12
N GLY A 194 -10.24 -13.11 -16.86
CA GLY A 194 -11.27 -13.34 -15.87
C GLY A 194 -10.79 -13.11 -14.42
N LEU A 195 -11.74 -13.07 -13.50
CA LEU A 195 -11.49 -13.11 -12.06
C LEU A 195 -11.41 -14.57 -11.59
N ALA A 196 -10.41 -14.88 -10.76
CA ALA A 196 -10.41 -16.12 -10.00
C ALA A 196 -11.38 -15.97 -8.83
N LEU A 197 -12.44 -16.78 -8.81
CA LEU A 197 -13.50 -16.71 -7.80
C LEU A 197 -13.64 -18.04 -7.04
N GLU A 198 -13.53 -19.15 -7.75
CA GLU A 198 -13.63 -20.49 -7.15
C GLU A 198 -12.35 -20.84 -6.39
N PRO A 199 -12.41 -21.52 -5.24
CA PRO A 199 -11.24 -21.84 -4.41
C PRO A 199 -10.08 -22.44 -5.20
N ALA A 200 -10.32 -23.39 -6.08
CA ALA A 200 -9.27 -24.01 -6.90
C ALA A 200 -8.64 -23.02 -7.89
N THR A 201 -9.40 -22.11 -8.48
CA THR A 201 -8.87 -21.07 -9.39
C THR A 201 -8.12 -19.99 -8.63
N VAL A 202 -8.52 -19.69 -7.39
CA VAL A 202 -7.84 -18.75 -6.49
C VAL A 202 -6.47 -19.31 -6.10
N GLU A 203 -6.38 -20.56 -5.65
CA GLU A 203 -5.13 -21.24 -5.31
C GLU A 203 -4.18 -21.29 -6.51
N GLN A 204 -4.67 -21.64 -7.69
CA GLN A 204 -3.88 -21.61 -8.92
C GLN A 204 -3.38 -20.20 -9.26
N ALA A 205 -4.21 -19.18 -9.05
CA ALA A 205 -3.85 -17.80 -9.33
C ALA A 205 -2.78 -17.28 -8.36
N THR A 206 -2.88 -17.54 -7.05
CA THR A 206 -1.88 -17.13 -6.07
C THR A 206 -0.53 -17.79 -6.31
N GLN A 207 -0.53 -19.09 -6.63
CA GLN A 207 0.68 -19.82 -7.02
C GLN A 207 1.29 -19.24 -8.31
N ALA A 208 0.47 -19.05 -9.35
CA ALA A 208 0.94 -18.50 -10.62
C ALA A 208 1.47 -17.07 -10.47
N PHE A 209 0.85 -16.25 -9.60
CA PHE A 209 1.37 -14.93 -9.28
C PHE A 209 2.80 -15.00 -8.73
N ALA A 210 3.03 -15.85 -7.73
CA ALA A 210 4.35 -16.01 -7.12
C ALA A 210 5.39 -16.46 -8.15
N ASP A 211 5.08 -17.51 -8.92
CA ASP A 211 5.99 -18.07 -9.93
C ASP A 211 6.36 -17.04 -11.00
N LEU A 212 5.36 -16.37 -11.57
CA LEU A 212 5.57 -15.37 -12.61
C LEU A 212 6.31 -14.14 -12.06
N HIS A 213 5.97 -13.71 -10.84
CA HIS A 213 6.60 -12.56 -10.21
C HIS A 213 8.08 -12.84 -9.93
N PHE A 214 8.42 -13.94 -9.23
CA PHE A 214 9.81 -14.24 -8.87
C PHE A 214 10.66 -14.56 -10.10
N ARG A 215 10.12 -15.29 -11.09
CA ARG A 215 10.82 -15.54 -12.36
C ARG A 215 11.21 -14.24 -13.06
N ARG A 216 10.34 -13.25 -13.09
CA ARG A 216 10.60 -11.94 -13.68
C ARG A 216 11.74 -11.19 -12.98
N TRP A 217 11.89 -11.34 -11.67
CA TRP A 217 12.89 -10.64 -10.88
C TRP A 217 14.20 -11.41 -10.74
N GLN A 218 14.27 -12.66 -11.19
CA GLN A 218 15.53 -13.40 -11.28
C GLN A 218 16.50 -12.65 -12.19
N GLY A 219 17.73 -12.42 -11.70
CA GLY A 219 18.76 -11.68 -12.44
C GLY A 219 18.60 -10.15 -12.48
N ARG A 220 17.58 -9.57 -11.82
CA ARG A 220 17.34 -8.12 -11.78
C ARG A 220 17.57 -7.48 -10.40
N GLY A 221 18.35 -8.11 -9.56
CA GLY A 221 18.62 -7.62 -8.20
C GLY A 221 17.61 -8.10 -7.14
N GLY A 222 16.71 -9.00 -7.52
CA GLY A 222 15.71 -9.58 -6.62
C GLY A 222 14.39 -8.81 -6.54
N SER A 223 13.40 -9.42 -5.92
CA SER A 223 12.09 -8.84 -5.65
C SER A 223 12.08 -8.09 -4.31
N SER A 224 11.29 -7.04 -4.21
CA SER A 224 10.96 -6.39 -2.92
C SER A 224 9.94 -7.18 -2.10
N LEU A 225 9.26 -8.17 -2.71
CA LEU A 225 8.33 -9.04 -2.01
C LEU A 225 9.08 -10.18 -1.31
N ALA A 226 8.63 -10.53 -0.10
CA ALA A 226 9.14 -11.68 0.62
C ALA A 226 8.84 -12.99 -0.14
N GLN A 227 9.67 -14.02 0.06
CA GLN A 227 9.42 -15.35 -0.50
C GLN A 227 8.10 -15.96 0.00
N SER A 228 7.66 -15.55 1.19
CA SER A 228 6.38 -15.93 1.78
C SER A 228 5.16 -15.21 1.20
N VAL A 229 5.32 -14.41 0.13
CA VAL A 229 4.18 -13.70 -0.49
C VAL A 229 3.08 -14.63 -0.97
N HIS A 230 3.42 -15.85 -1.39
CA HIS A 230 2.42 -16.86 -1.76
C HIS A 230 1.52 -17.19 -0.58
N ALA A 231 2.09 -17.59 0.56
CA ALA A 231 1.33 -17.89 1.76
C ALA A 231 0.51 -16.69 2.29
N LEU A 232 1.05 -15.48 2.16
CA LEU A 232 0.29 -14.26 2.43
C LEU A 232 -0.95 -14.16 1.53
N LEU A 233 -0.80 -14.41 0.23
CA LEU A 233 -1.90 -14.28 -0.72
C LEU A 233 -2.96 -15.35 -0.51
N ASP A 234 -2.58 -16.59 -0.23
CA ASP A 234 -3.52 -17.69 0.06
C ASP A 234 -4.33 -17.44 1.31
N ASP A 235 -3.67 -17.06 2.41
CA ASP A 235 -4.35 -16.75 3.67
C ASP A 235 -5.28 -15.53 3.53
N ALA A 236 -4.84 -14.48 2.86
CA ALA A 236 -5.66 -13.30 2.60
C ALA A 236 -6.84 -13.60 1.66
N ALA A 237 -6.62 -14.42 0.63
CA ALA A 237 -7.64 -14.77 -0.35
C ALA A 237 -8.80 -15.56 0.27
N ALA A 238 -8.51 -16.45 1.23
CA ALA A 238 -9.52 -17.24 1.93
C ALA A 238 -10.60 -16.39 2.63
N ASP A 239 -10.25 -15.18 3.08
CA ASP A 239 -11.21 -14.25 3.70
C ASP A 239 -11.74 -13.19 2.71
N LEU A 240 -10.91 -12.71 1.80
CA LEU A 240 -11.20 -11.47 1.06
C LEU A 240 -11.81 -11.70 -0.32
N VAL A 241 -11.60 -12.84 -0.99
CA VAL A 241 -12.05 -13.06 -2.37
C VAL A 241 -13.57 -13.17 -2.45
N GLU A 242 -14.18 -13.97 -1.61
CA GLU A 242 -15.65 -14.14 -1.57
C GLU A 242 -16.37 -12.80 -1.34
N ARG A 243 -15.76 -11.91 -0.57
CA ARG A 243 -16.28 -10.57 -0.28
C ARG A 243 -16.03 -9.55 -1.40
N GLY A 244 -15.25 -9.91 -2.44
CA GLY A 244 -14.82 -9.00 -3.48
C GLY A 244 -13.82 -7.94 -3.01
N GLU A 245 -13.24 -8.12 -1.83
CA GLU A 245 -12.24 -7.26 -1.19
C GLU A 245 -10.82 -7.54 -1.68
N MET A 246 -10.58 -8.77 -2.20
CA MET A 246 -9.40 -9.13 -2.96
C MET A 246 -9.82 -9.63 -4.34
N ARG A 247 -9.20 -9.11 -5.39
CA ARG A 247 -9.52 -9.44 -6.76
C ARG A 247 -8.27 -9.89 -7.50
N LEU A 248 -8.32 -11.11 -7.98
CA LEU A 248 -7.23 -11.76 -8.72
C LEU A 248 -7.64 -11.81 -10.20
N TRP A 249 -7.16 -10.83 -10.99
CA TRP A 249 -7.36 -10.80 -12.43
C TRP A 249 -6.34 -11.68 -13.13
N VAL A 250 -6.82 -12.70 -13.82
CA VAL A 250 -6.01 -13.68 -14.55
C VAL A 250 -6.16 -13.45 -16.04
N VAL A 251 -5.03 -13.38 -16.74
CA VAL A 251 -4.96 -13.50 -18.21
C VAL A 251 -4.31 -14.83 -18.50
N GLU A 252 -5.00 -15.67 -19.27
CA GLU A 252 -4.52 -17.04 -19.58
C GLU A 252 -4.52 -17.33 -21.08
N LEU A 253 -3.75 -18.33 -21.47
CA LEU A 253 -3.69 -18.88 -22.81
C LEU A 253 -3.49 -20.38 -22.74
N GLY A 254 -4.41 -21.15 -23.35
CA GLY A 254 -4.35 -22.61 -23.32
C GLY A 254 -4.33 -23.20 -21.90
N GLY A 255 -5.11 -22.62 -20.97
CA GLY A 255 -5.18 -23.03 -19.56
C GLY A 255 -3.95 -22.66 -18.72
N ARG A 256 -3.02 -21.87 -19.26
CA ARG A 256 -1.83 -21.42 -18.52
C ARG A 256 -1.90 -19.93 -18.24
N PRO A 257 -1.77 -19.49 -16.95
CA PRO A 257 -1.71 -18.08 -16.61
C PRO A 257 -0.52 -17.38 -17.27
N LEU A 258 -0.79 -16.32 -18.02
CA LEU A 258 0.20 -15.38 -18.56
C LEU A 258 0.40 -14.18 -17.65
N CYS A 259 -0.61 -13.84 -16.88
CA CYS A 259 -0.55 -12.75 -15.92
C CYS A 259 -1.55 -13.00 -14.80
N VAL A 260 -1.13 -12.71 -13.56
CA VAL A 260 -2.03 -12.53 -12.43
C VAL A 260 -1.76 -11.16 -11.82
N SER A 261 -2.81 -10.36 -11.70
CA SER A 261 -2.77 -9.05 -11.05
C SER A 261 -3.66 -9.04 -9.82
N VAL A 262 -3.10 -8.63 -8.68
CA VAL A 262 -3.77 -8.64 -7.38
C VAL A 262 -4.18 -7.22 -7.01
N PHE A 263 -5.45 -7.06 -6.63
CA PHE A 263 -6.03 -5.81 -6.18
C PHE A 263 -6.74 -6.01 -4.85
N LEU A 264 -6.70 -4.98 -4.00
CA LEU A 264 -7.49 -4.90 -2.77
C LEU A 264 -8.56 -3.83 -2.95
N ALA A 265 -9.75 -4.04 -2.40
CA ALA A 265 -10.86 -3.10 -2.55
C ALA A 265 -11.62 -2.90 -1.23
N ALA A 266 -11.86 -1.65 -0.85
CA ALA A 266 -12.69 -1.29 0.30
C ALA A 266 -13.23 0.14 0.16
N GLY A 267 -14.48 0.35 0.58
CA GLY A 267 -15.08 1.67 0.69
C GLY A 267 -15.08 2.47 -0.60
N GLY A 268 -15.23 1.82 -1.75
CA GLY A 268 -15.25 2.44 -3.07
C GLY A 268 -13.86 2.81 -3.62
N GLU A 269 -12.81 2.23 -3.07
CA GLU A 269 -11.45 2.34 -3.62
C GLU A 269 -10.89 0.98 -3.98
N THR A 270 -10.25 0.87 -5.14
CA THR A 270 -9.43 -0.28 -5.56
C THR A 270 -7.96 0.11 -5.56
N LEU A 271 -7.15 -0.66 -4.86
CA LEU A 271 -5.70 -0.53 -4.78
C LEU A 271 -5.00 -1.67 -5.51
N SER A 272 -4.19 -1.35 -6.51
CA SER A 272 -3.32 -2.34 -7.14
C SER A 272 -2.17 -2.71 -6.21
N PHE A 273 -2.12 -3.99 -5.82
CA PHE A 273 -1.01 -4.50 -5.01
C PHE A 273 0.21 -4.77 -5.88
N ASN A 274 0.13 -5.77 -6.75
CA ASN A 274 1.22 -6.15 -7.65
C ASN A 274 0.73 -7.06 -8.78
N SER A 275 1.63 -7.36 -9.75
CA SER A 275 1.36 -8.28 -10.85
C SER A 275 2.55 -9.19 -11.12
N GLY A 276 2.28 -10.48 -11.32
CA GLY A 276 3.19 -11.42 -11.95
C GLY A 276 2.79 -11.62 -13.41
N PHE A 277 3.72 -11.59 -14.37
CA PHE A 277 3.42 -11.86 -15.75
C PHE A 277 4.59 -12.49 -16.52
N ASP A 278 4.26 -13.27 -17.54
CA ASP A 278 5.20 -13.91 -18.45
C ASP A 278 5.74 -12.91 -19.48
N GLU A 279 7.02 -12.56 -19.36
CA GLU A 279 7.67 -11.61 -20.29
C GLU A 279 7.89 -12.21 -21.67
N SER A 280 7.95 -13.55 -21.80
CA SER A 280 8.08 -14.22 -23.12
C SER A 280 6.87 -13.99 -24.03
N ARG A 281 5.70 -13.72 -23.42
CA ARG A 281 4.45 -13.37 -24.10
C ARG A 281 4.10 -11.88 -23.94
N GLY A 282 5.10 -11.02 -23.82
CA GLY A 282 4.93 -9.56 -23.75
C GLY A 282 4.26 -8.96 -25.01
N ASP A 283 4.27 -9.67 -26.13
CA ASP A 283 3.56 -9.35 -27.36
C ASP A 283 2.03 -9.27 -27.16
N LEU A 284 1.44 -10.11 -26.29
CA LEU A 284 0.03 -10.10 -25.90
C LEU A 284 -0.31 -9.05 -24.84
N LYS A 285 0.70 -8.41 -24.21
CA LYS A 285 0.54 -7.38 -23.16
C LYS A 285 -0.34 -7.81 -21.99
N PRO A 286 -0.11 -9.00 -21.40
CA PRO A 286 -1.06 -9.57 -20.45
C PRO A 286 -1.27 -8.70 -19.21
N GLY A 287 -0.22 -8.09 -18.65
CA GLY A 287 -0.34 -7.18 -17.50
C GLY A 287 -1.14 -5.90 -17.81
N LEU A 288 -1.09 -5.43 -19.06
CA LEU A 288 -1.88 -4.26 -19.47
C LEU A 288 -3.36 -4.61 -19.62
N LEU A 289 -3.65 -5.81 -20.12
CA LEU A 289 -5.01 -6.34 -20.26
C LEU A 289 -5.66 -6.62 -18.90
N ALA A 290 -4.94 -7.22 -17.94
CA ALA A 290 -5.43 -7.43 -16.59
C ALA A 290 -5.75 -6.09 -15.90
N MET A 291 -4.88 -5.08 -16.04
CA MET A 291 -5.11 -3.74 -15.48
C MET A 291 -6.34 -3.07 -16.13
N PHE A 292 -6.51 -3.21 -17.44
CA PHE A 292 -7.66 -2.64 -18.17
C PHE A 292 -8.97 -3.27 -17.72
N ALA A 293 -9.01 -4.61 -17.58
CA ALA A 293 -10.16 -5.34 -17.07
C ALA A 293 -10.51 -4.96 -15.61
N ALA A 294 -9.50 -4.80 -14.76
CA ALA A 294 -9.71 -4.36 -13.38
C ALA A 294 -10.27 -2.92 -13.29
N ILE A 295 -9.88 -2.01 -14.19
CA ILE A 295 -10.47 -0.66 -14.26
C ILE A 295 -11.91 -0.73 -14.75
N GLU A 296 -12.20 -1.53 -15.78
CA GLU A 296 -13.57 -1.74 -16.28
C GLU A 296 -14.49 -2.27 -15.18
N ASP A 297 -14.03 -3.27 -14.40
CA ASP A 297 -14.75 -3.82 -13.24
C ASP A 297 -14.96 -2.79 -12.13
N ALA A 298 -13.96 -1.96 -11.83
CA ALA A 298 -14.07 -0.92 -10.81
C ALA A 298 -15.15 0.13 -11.18
N PHE A 299 -15.24 0.52 -12.47
CA PHE A 299 -16.35 1.35 -12.96
C PHE A 299 -17.71 0.65 -12.84
N ALA A 300 -17.77 -0.64 -13.22
CA ALA A 300 -19.00 -1.42 -13.16
C ALA A 300 -19.52 -1.60 -11.72
N ARG A 301 -18.63 -1.63 -10.74
CA ARG A 301 -18.96 -1.71 -9.31
C ARG A 301 -19.29 -0.36 -8.69
N GLY A 302 -19.21 0.76 -9.45
CA GLY A 302 -19.46 2.09 -8.93
C GLY A 302 -18.42 2.59 -7.93
N GLU A 303 -17.19 2.12 -8.05
CA GLU A 303 -16.10 2.61 -7.22
C GLU A 303 -15.74 4.06 -7.57
N ARG A 304 -15.14 4.77 -6.62
CA ARG A 304 -14.82 6.19 -6.78
C ARG A 304 -13.39 6.42 -7.26
N ARG A 305 -12.48 5.50 -6.92
CA ARG A 305 -11.05 5.69 -7.16
C ARG A 305 -10.35 4.35 -7.43
N PHE A 306 -9.44 4.39 -8.41
CA PHE A 306 -8.51 3.32 -8.69
C PHE A 306 -7.07 3.80 -8.46
N ASP A 307 -6.34 3.15 -7.56
CA ASP A 307 -4.96 3.46 -7.22
C ASP A 307 -4.01 2.44 -7.87
N PHE A 308 -3.08 2.91 -8.67
CA PHE A 308 -2.11 2.05 -9.36
C PHE A 308 -0.91 1.65 -8.48
N GLY A 309 -0.90 2.06 -7.21
CA GLY A 309 0.25 1.85 -6.32
C GLY A 309 1.44 2.76 -6.62
N GLY A 310 2.48 2.67 -5.81
CA GLY A 310 3.66 3.51 -5.92
C GLY A 310 4.41 3.40 -7.25
N GLY A 311 5.03 4.51 -7.66
CA GLY A 311 5.87 4.61 -8.86
C GLY A 311 5.10 4.99 -10.14
N ALA A 312 5.49 6.14 -10.73
CA ALA A 312 4.94 6.64 -12.00
C ALA A 312 5.63 5.96 -13.19
N THR A 313 5.38 4.68 -13.39
CA THR A 313 5.88 3.96 -14.56
C THR A 313 5.10 4.32 -15.82
N SER A 314 5.76 4.25 -16.97
CA SER A 314 5.19 4.70 -18.25
C SER A 314 3.87 3.99 -18.62
N TYR A 315 3.64 2.76 -18.16
CA TYR A 315 2.40 2.06 -18.44
C TYR A 315 1.21 2.61 -17.62
N LYS A 316 1.43 2.97 -16.32
CA LYS A 316 0.39 3.56 -15.45
C LYS A 316 -0.09 4.91 -15.99
N LEU A 317 0.86 5.74 -16.46
CA LEU A 317 0.58 7.05 -17.05
C LEU A 317 -0.20 7.00 -18.38
N ARG A 318 -0.45 5.82 -18.94
CA ARG A 318 -1.38 5.64 -20.08
C ARG A 318 -2.84 5.64 -19.66
N PHE A 319 -3.11 5.28 -18.41
CA PHE A 319 -4.46 5.20 -17.87
C PHE A 319 -4.91 6.51 -17.23
N THR A 320 -3.98 7.23 -16.62
CA THR A 320 -4.27 8.47 -15.90
C THR A 320 -3.12 9.46 -15.95
N SER A 321 -3.43 10.75 -15.78
CA SER A 321 -2.48 11.82 -15.49
C SER A 321 -2.57 12.32 -14.04
N GLU A 322 -3.50 11.79 -13.26
CA GLU A 322 -3.67 12.16 -11.86
C GLU A 322 -2.62 11.47 -10.98
N ASP A 323 -2.18 12.16 -9.93
CA ASP A 323 -1.17 11.69 -9.01
C ASP A 323 -1.54 12.04 -7.57
N ALA A 324 -1.48 11.07 -6.69
CA ALA A 324 -1.64 11.24 -5.25
C ALA A 324 -0.41 10.66 -4.54
N PRO A 325 0.66 11.46 -4.40
CA PRO A 325 1.95 10.97 -3.93
C PRO A 325 1.88 10.32 -2.56
N ILE A 326 2.71 9.33 -2.37
CA ILE A 326 2.92 8.65 -1.08
C ILE A 326 4.28 9.00 -0.51
N CYS A 327 4.39 8.99 0.82
CA CYS A 327 5.61 9.33 1.52
C CYS A 327 6.02 8.30 2.57
N TRP A 328 7.33 8.15 2.74
CA TRP A 328 7.96 7.49 3.87
C TRP A 328 8.38 8.56 4.86
N THR A 329 7.73 8.60 6.00
CA THR A 329 7.93 9.62 7.03
C THR A 329 7.81 8.98 8.41
N GLY A 330 8.19 9.69 9.44
CA GLY A 330 8.00 9.23 10.80
C GLY A 330 8.26 10.32 11.82
N ILE A 331 8.02 9.97 13.06
CA ILE A 331 8.31 10.83 14.20
C ILE A 331 9.33 10.16 15.11
N VAL A 332 10.26 10.95 15.61
CA VAL A 332 11.29 10.53 16.57
C VAL A 332 10.99 11.22 17.90
N PRO A 333 10.42 10.50 18.87
CA PRO A 333 10.16 11.03 20.21
C PRO A 333 11.45 11.30 20.97
N HIS A 334 11.39 12.20 21.96
CA HIS A 334 12.51 12.49 22.87
C HIS A 334 12.67 11.37 23.90
N THR A 335 13.35 10.29 23.50
CA THR A 335 13.81 9.19 24.37
C THR A 335 15.29 9.33 24.68
N GLY A 336 15.86 8.48 25.51
CA GLY A 336 17.31 8.44 25.77
C GLY A 336 18.14 8.19 24.50
N ARG A 337 17.52 7.68 23.43
CA ARG A 337 18.18 7.41 22.12
C ARG A 337 17.89 8.46 21.05
N TYR A 338 17.23 9.57 21.40
CA TYR A 338 16.78 10.58 20.45
C TYR A 338 17.89 11.07 19.51
N GLN A 339 19.03 11.49 20.05
CA GLN A 339 20.14 12.01 19.24
C GLN A 339 20.72 10.93 18.30
N LEU A 340 20.87 9.71 18.81
CA LEU A 340 21.39 8.59 18.01
C LEU A 340 20.42 8.24 16.87
N THR A 341 19.12 8.22 17.14
CA THR A 341 18.08 7.96 16.12
C THR A 341 18.09 9.05 15.06
N ARG A 342 18.17 10.32 15.43
CA ARG A 342 18.29 11.45 14.50
C ARG A 342 19.53 11.35 13.61
N LEU A 343 20.69 11.04 14.17
CA LEU A 343 21.93 10.88 13.42
C LEU A 343 21.83 9.77 12.38
N ARG A 344 21.19 8.66 12.71
CA ARG A 344 20.97 7.53 11.79
C ARG A 344 20.01 7.87 10.67
N LEU A 345 18.99 8.69 10.90
CA LEU A 345 17.99 9.11 9.92
C LEU A 345 18.40 10.36 9.11
N ALA A 346 19.41 11.10 9.58
CA ALA A 346 19.87 12.32 8.94
C ALA A 346 20.29 12.15 7.47
N PRO A 347 20.98 11.06 7.05
CA PRO A 347 21.33 10.86 5.65
C PRO A 347 20.10 10.78 4.72
N ASP A 348 19.04 10.09 5.12
CA ASP A 348 17.82 9.96 4.32
C ASP A 348 17.08 11.30 4.25
N GLN A 349 16.96 11.99 5.37
CA GLN A 349 16.42 13.36 5.41
C GLN A 349 17.21 14.32 4.51
N ALA A 350 18.54 14.25 4.55
CA ALA A 350 19.39 15.09 3.70
C ALA A 350 19.21 14.78 2.22
N ARG A 351 19.16 13.50 1.83
CA ARG A 351 18.90 13.08 0.44
C ARG A 351 17.55 13.61 -0.04
N TRP A 352 16.50 13.51 0.79
CA TRP A 352 15.19 14.04 0.46
C TRP A 352 15.23 15.55 0.27
N LEU A 353 15.86 16.30 1.18
CA LEU A 353 16.01 17.77 1.09
C LEU A 353 16.74 18.19 -0.18
N ILE A 354 17.87 17.54 -0.50
CA ILE A 354 18.66 17.81 -1.71
C ILE A 354 17.79 17.54 -2.96
N THR A 355 17.05 16.44 -2.99
CA THR A 355 16.16 16.10 -4.12
C THR A 355 15.05 17.12 -4.28
N ARG A 356 14.47 17.59 -3.17
CA ARG A 356 13.41 18.61 -3.16
C ARG A 356 13.92 19.96 -3.66
N ILE A 357 15.09 20.39 -3.19
CA ILE A 357 15.76 21.63 -3.64
C ILE A 357 16.12 21.51 -5.11
N GLY A 358 16.71 20.40 -5.52
CA GLY A 358 17.09 20.14 -6.91
C GLY A 358 15.92 20.15 -7.89
N ARG A 359 14.71 19.75 -7.46
CA ARG A 359 13.50 19.84 -8.29
C ARG A 359 13.03 21.29 -8.49
N ARG A 360 13.30 22.19 -7.54
CA ARG A 360 12.96 23.62 -7.61
C ARG A 360 14.01 24.47 -8.32
N MET A 361 15.21 23.93 -8.57
CA MET A 361 16.28 24.64 -9.27
C MET A 361 15.99 24.78 -10.78
N PRO A 362 16.37 25.90 -11.41
CA PRO A 362 16.34 26.06 -12.86
C PRO A 362 17.10 24.93 -13.58
N SER A 363 16.60 24.54 -14.75
CA SER A 363 17.15 23.40 -15.53
C SER A 363 18.64 23.54 -15.85
N ALA A 364 19.15 24.76 -15.99
CA ALA A 364 20.56 25.06 -16.20
C ALA A 364 21.45 24.61 -15.03
N TRP A 365 21.04 24.92 -13.80
CA TRP A 365 21.76 24.53 -12.57
C TRP A 365 21.76 23.03 -12.33
N ARG A 366 20.65 22.36 -12.66
CA ARG A 366 20.55 20.89 -12.59
C ARG A 366 21.54 20.19 -13.53
N ARG A 367 21.75 20.74 -14.74
CA ARG A 367 22.73 20.21 -15.70
C ARG A 367 24.17 20.36 -15.20
N GLN A 368 24.47 21.48 -14.57
CA GLN A 368 25.82 21.78 -14.05
C GLN A 368 26.17 20.85 -12.86
N ILE A 369 25.26 20.64 -11.91
CA ILE A 369 25.46 19.71 -10.78
C ILE A 369 25.65 18.27 -11.27
N LYS A 370 24.85 17.79 -12.24
CA LYS A 370 25.05 16.46 -12.85
C LYS A 370 26.40 16.31 -13.54
N ARG A 371 26.92 17.37 -14.12
CA ARG A 371 28.23 17.39 -14.77
C ARG A 371 29.39 17.30 -13.77
N ILE A 372 29.27 17.95 -12.62
CA ILE A 372 30.22 17.86 -11.51
C ILE A 372 30.22 16.51 -10.84
N ALA A 373 29.01 15.93 -10.57
CA ALA A 373 28.85 14.62 -9.94
C ALA A 373 29.33 13.44 -10.80
N ARG A 374 29.44 13.61 -12.14
CA ARG A 374 30.00 12.60 -13.06
C ARG A 374 31.52 12.66 -13.20
N ARG A 375 32.20 13.68 -12.60
CA ARG A 375 33.64 13.85 -12.64
C ARG A 375 34.36 13.39 -11.36
N ARG A 376 33.61 12.84 -10.39
CA ARG A 376 34.13 12.13 -9.21
C ARG A 376 33.71 10.65 -9.27
#